data_39becbbf10d940f264c24f80ab36df03
#
_entry.id   39becbbf10d940f264c24f80ab36df03
#
_cell.length_a   1.000
_cell.length_b   1.000
_cell.length_c   1.000
_cell.angle_alpha   90.00
_cell.angle_beta   90.00
_cell.angle_gamma   90.00
#
_symmetry.space_group_name_H-M   'P 1'
#
loop_
_entity.id
_entity.type
_entity.pdbx_description
1 polymer ?
#
loop_
_entity_poly.entity_id
_entity_poly.type
_entity_poly.pdbx_seq_one_letter_code
_entity_poly.pdbx_strand_id
1 'polypeptide(L)'
;MRLNFESLVYDLPEDVLRAELAGDFDRERRLIERRLADARLSDGMRDRLLVERELIDRRLSRYVLTRAEAIAACQKRIRDFTEEEFDRLEDDGCMDSFYINGERKYLSSAAGTLIHMFPTIAARTDEAEDEPGRLDAYIDEITKNGESAYHYRVRSEVRIKPAAFVPGETYLAHLPIPAACAQQPAGDIAVFADADGDVAPVTAFQRAVCYRRKMDENRPFAVEYEFTSRLKYVNPFVDEPHIVYPDALPVCADDLAEQLPHISFTPYLKRLAQEIAGDETRPLYLARRAYDYVTRSVRYSFMRSYILIERHAEFAALNLKGDCGIQAILFITLCRLMGVPARWQSGLTVETKTTGNHDWAQFYTDEFGWLFADPSYGGGAYKRGDERRWNFYFGNLDPFRMIANRRYQTEFDMPKAFERFDPYDNQDGEIETETRGLDNTDYDTVNTTLAYQKLK
;
A
#
# COMPACT_ATOMS: atom_id res chain seq x y z
N MET A 1 -8.29 23.18 -0.24
CA MET A 1 -9.63 22.69 0.17
C MET A 1 -9.50 21.18 0.17
N ARG A 2 -9.85 20.54 1.25
CA ARG A 2 -9.75 19.08 1.41
C ARG A 2 -10.89 18.41 0.65
N LEU A 3 -10.59 17.39 -0.13
CA LEU A 3 -11.56 16.65 -0.91
C LEU A 3 -12.28 15.60 -0.05
N ASN A 4 -13.53 15.35 -0.36
CA ASN A 4 -14.31 14.30 0.28
C ASN A 4 -14.29 13.03 -0.57
N PHE A 5 -13.29 12.16 -0.35
CA PHE A 5 -13.16 10.89 -1.10
C PHE A 5 -14.30 9.90 -0.85
N GLU A 6 -15.09 10.05 0.22
CA GLU A 6 -16.29 9.23 0.39
C GLU A 6 -17.30 9.46 -0.74
N SER A 7 -17.22 10.64 -1.41
CA SER A 7 -18.05 10.93 -2.57
C SER A 7 -17.80 10.02 -3.80
N LEU A 8 -16.70 9.26 -3.81
CA LEU A 8 -16.43 8.23 -4.84
C LEU A 8 -17.48 7.11 -4.86
N VAL A 9 -18.34 6.99 -3.84
CA VAL A 9 -19.51 6.08 -3.88
C VAL A 9 -20.62 6.58 -4.79
N TYR A 10 -20.59 7.86 -5.21
CA TYR A 10 -21.58 8.44 -6.11
C TYR A 10 -21.16 8.29 -7.57
N ASP A 11 -22.10 7.90 -8.43
CA ASP A 11 -21.84 7.85 -9.85
C ASP A 11 -21.61 9.26 -10.43
N LEU A 12 -20.75 9.33 -11.44
CA LEU A 12 -20.58 10.56 -12.21
C LEU A 12 -21.81 10.86 -13.07
N PRO A 13 -22.09 12.15 -13.35
CA PRO A 13 -23.07 12.50 -14.39
C PRO A 13 -22.69 11.87 -15.74
N GLU A 14 -23.67 11.36 -16.46
CA GLU A 14 -23.49 10.55 -17.69
C GLU A 14 -22.55 11.17 -18.72
N ASP A 15 -22.62 12.49 -18.93
CA ASP A 15 -21.76 13.19 -19.89
C ASP A 15 -20.28 13.29 -19.43
N VAL A 16 -20.06 13.42 -18.11
CA VAL A 16 -18.72 13.40 -17.50
C VAL A 16 -18.16 11.99 -17.60
N LEU A 17 -18.91 10.97 -17.14
CA LEU A 17 -18.51 9.56 -17.21
C LEU A 17 -18.17 9.12 -18.63
N ARG A 18 -18.95 9.55 -19.64
CA ARG A 18 -18.63 9.24 -21.04
C ARG A 18 -17.31 9.86 -21.51
N ALA A 19 -16.99 11.07 -21.04
CA ALA A 19 -15.74 11.72 -21.39
C ALA A 19 -14.55 11.01 -20.70
N GLU A 20 -14.70 10.64 -19.43
CA GLU A 20 -13.73 9.84 -18.69
C GLU A 20 -13.44 8.51 -19.38
N LEU A 21 -14.49 7.71 -19.67
CA LEU A 21 -14.36 6.40 -20.32
C LEU A 21 -13.77 6.49 -21.74
N ALA A 22 -13.97 7.62 -22.43
CA ALA A 22 -13.35 7.89 -23.72
C ALA A 22 -11.89 8.39 -23.61
N GLY A 23 -11.40 8.68 -22.41
CA GLY A 23 -10.10 9.33 -22.21
C GLY A 23 -10.03 10.75 -22.73
N ASP A 24 -11.17 11.44 -22.93
CA ASP A 24 -11.26 12.84 -23.39
C ASP A 24 -11.24 13.76 -22.18
N PHE A 25 -10.08 13.82 -21.50
CA PHE A 25 -9.91 14.57 -20.26
C PHE A 25 -10.07 16.08 -20.43
N ASP A 26 -9.74 16.62 -21.59
CA ASP A 26 -9.98 18.03 -21.90
C ASP A 26 -11.47 18.36 -21.93
N ARG A 27 -12.28 17.48 -22.49
CA ARG A 27 -13.73 17.61 -22.46
C ARG A 27 -14.28 17.39 -21.07
N GLU A 28 -13.81 16.39 -20.38
CA GLU A 28 -14.23 16.06 -19.02
C GLU A 28 -14.04 17.26 -18.08
N ARG A 29 -12.87 17.90 -18.07
CA ARG A 29 -12.62 19.13 -17.31
C ARG A 29 -13.64 20.23 -17.65
N ARG A 30 -13.88 20.49 -18.93
CA ARG A 30 -14.87 21.51 -19.33
C ARG A 30 -16.28 21.19 -18.85
N LEU A 31 -16.66 19.89 -18.82
CA LEU A 31 -17.97 19.45 -18.33
C LEU A 31 -18.07 19.62 -16.80
N ILE A 32 -17.03 19.26 -16.07
CA ILE A 32 -16.93 19.44 -14.62
C ILE A 32 -17.04 20.90 -14.24
N GLU A 33 -16.24 21.79 -14.84
CA GLU A 33 -16.26 23.23 -14.53
C GLU A 33 -17.61 23.86 -14.80
N ARG A 34 -18.26 23.49 -15.93
CA ARG A 34 -19.62 23.95 -16.25
C ARG A 34 -20.63 23.53 -15.19
N ARG A 35 -20.54 22.30 -14.67
CA ARG A 35 -21.45 21.79 -13.64
C ARG A 35 -21.18 22.41 -12.28
N LEU A 36 -19.92 22.62 -11.91
CA LEU A 36 -19.53 23.29 -10.67
C LEU A 36 -20.02 24.74 -10.60
N ALA A 37 -20.22 25.39 -11.76
CA ALA A 37 -20.79 26.74 -11.83
C ALA A 37 -22.31 26.79 -11.64
N ASP A 38 -23.04 25.65 -11.68
CA ASP A 38 -24.49 25.60 -11.44
C ASP A 38 -24.80 25.69 -9.94
N ALA A 39 -25.48 26.76 -9.54
CA ALA A 39 -25.86 26.97 -8.14
C ALA A 39 -26.87 25.93 -7.59
N ARG A 40 -27.51 25.14 -8.46
CA ARG A 40 -28.47 24.09 -8.09
C ARG A 40 -27.79 22.75 -7.82
N LEU A 41 -26.48 22.66 -8.06
CA LEU A 41 -25.73 21.42 -7.82
C LEU A 41 -25.75 21.08 -6.33
N SER A 42 -26.11 19.84 -5.99
CA SER A 42 -26.05 19.37 -4.59
C SER A 42 -24.61 19.31 -4.07
N ASP A 43 -24.45 19.45 -2.75
CA ASP A 43 -23.13 19.42 -2.13
C ASP A 43 -22.41 18.08 -2.38
N GLY A 44 -23.09 16.94 -2.26
CA GLY A 44 -22.49 15.64 -2.54
C GLY A 44 -22.00 15.49 -3.98
N MET A 45 -22.76 16.00 -4.97
CA MET A 45 -22.30 15.97 -6.36
C MET A 45 -21.19 16.99 -6.61
N ARG A 46 -21.18 18.12 -5.90
CA ARG A 46 -20.07 19.08 -5.93
C ARG A 46 -18.79 18.42 -5.44
N ASP A 47 -18.84 17.73 -4.31
CA ASP A 47 -17.70 16.97 -3.77
C ASP A 47 -17.22 15.93 -4.79
N ARG A 48 -18.14 15.14 -5.36
CA ARG A 48 -17.78 14.12 -6.36
C ARG A 48 -17.06 14.69 -7.57
N LEU A 49 -17.53 15.83 -8.09
CA LEU A 49 -16.92 16.50 -9.25
C LEU A 49 -15.58 17.15 -8.91
N LEU A 50 -15.40 17.66 -7.68
CA LEU A 50 -14.11 18.18 -7.22
C LEU A 50 -13.09 17.07 -7.09
N VAL A 51 -13.50 15.91 -6.55
CA VAL A 51 -12.65 14.71 -6.52
C VAL A 51 -12.29 14.28 -7.94
N GLU A 52 -13.26 14.19 -8.87
CA GLU A 52 -12.98 13.77 -10.24
C GLU A 52 -11.98 14.69 -10.95
N ARG A 53 -12.07 16.00 -10.71
CA ARG A 53 -11.08 16.95 -11.23
C ARG A 53 -9.66 16.63 -10.78
N GLU A 54 -9.46 16.26 -9.50
CA GLU A 54 -8.18 15.82 -8.97
C GLU A 54 -7.74 14.48 -9.60
N LEU A 55 -8.69 13.55 -9.80
CA LEU A 55 -8.37 12.26 -10.42
C LEU A 55 -7.86 12.41 -11.86
N ILE A 56 -8.36 13.39 -12.61
CA ILE A 56 -7.82 13.71 -13.94
C ILE A 56 -6.33 14.08 -13.83
N ASP A 57 -5.97 14.97 -12.92
CA ASP A 57 -4.57 15.39 -12.72
C ASP A 57 -3.69 14.19 -12.32
N ARG A 58 -4.19 13.33 -11.44
CA ARG A 58 -3.51 12.10 -11.03
C ARG A 58 -3.32 11.11 -12.18
N ARG A 59 -4.32 10.92 -13.05
CA ARG A 59 -4.18 10.07 -14.25
C ARG A 59 -3.09 10.61 -15.16
N LEU A 60 -3.10 11.91 -15.45
CA LEU A 60 -2.12 12.56 -16.33
C LEU A 60 -0.70 12.47 -15.79
N SER A 61 -0.49 12.53 -14.47
CA SER A 61 0.84 12.42 -13.85
C SER A 61 1.38 10.97 -13.80
N ARG A 62 0.51 9.95 -13.89
CA ARG A 62 0.89 8.54 -13.76
C ARG A 62 1.05 7.81 -15.08
N TYR A 63 0.19 8.07 -16.05
CA TYR A 63 0.25 7.44 -17.36
C TYR A 63 1.07 8.28 -18.33
N VAL A 64 2.40 8.18 -18.19
CA VAL A 64 3.35 9.08 -18.86
C VAL A 64 4.06 8.46 -20.06
N LEU A 65 4.14 7.11 -20.14
CA LEU A 65 4.87 6.43 -21.20
C LEU A 65 3.99 6.22 -22.43
N THR A 66 4.50 6.56 -23.61
CA THR A 66 3.98 6.06 -24.88
C THR A 66 4.27 4.56 -25.02
N ARG A 67 3.61 3.87 -25.96
CA ARG A 67 3.90 2.46 -26.23
C ARG A 67 5.40 2.22 -26.51
N ALA A 68 6.03 3.04 -27.33
CA ALA A 68 7.43 2.92 -27.64
C ALA A 68 8.34 3.10 -26.42
N GLU A 69 8.03 4.06 -25.55
CA GLU A 69 8.77 4.29 -24.30
C GLU A 69 8.58 3.14 -23.31
N ALA A 70 7.37 2.57 -23.20
CA ALA A 70 7.10 1.41 -22.36
C ALA A 70 7.89 0.17 -22.82
N ILE A 71 7.93 -0.10 -24.14
CA ILE A 71 8.74 -1.17 -24.71
C ILE A 71 10.23 -0.92 -24.43
N ALA A 72 10.72 0.29 -24.66
CA ALA A 72 12.12 0.64 -24.39
C ALA A 72 12.48 0.48 -22.91
N ALA A 73 11.57 0.82 -21.98
CA ALA A 73 11.74 0.61 -20.54
C ALA A 73 11.85 -0.89 -20.21
N CYS A 74 11.04 -1.75 -20.83
CA CYS A 74 11.14 -3.20 -20.68
C CYS A 74 12.47 -3.74 -21.24
N GLN A 75 12.86 -3.36 -22.46
CA GLN A 75 14.10 -3.78 -23.11
C GLN A 75 15.36 -3.37 -22.34
N LYS A 76 15.31 -2.24 -21.63
CA LYS A 76 16.42 -1.77 -20.80
C LYS A 76 16.68 -2.68 -19.59
N ARG A 77 15.65 -3.34 -19.03
CA ARG A 77 15.74 -4.12 -17.79
C ARG A 77 15.66 -5.63 -18.02
N ILE A 78 15.04 -6.07 -19.13
CA ILE A 78 14.73 -7.47 -19.41
C ILE A 78 15.49 -7.88 -20.69
N ARG A 79 16.42 -8.83 -20.55
CA ARG A 79 17.20 -9.33 -21.71
C ARG A 79 16.27 -9.97 -22.74
N ASP A 80 16.57 -9.75 -24.03
CA ASP A 80 15.86 -10.34 -25.17
C ASP A 80 14.34 -10.07 -25.20
N PHE A 81 13.91 -8.93 -24.61
CA PHE A 81 12.50 -8.51 -24.62
C PHE A 81 12.12 -7.96 -26.00
N THR A 82 11.02 -8.46 -26.59
CA THR A 82 10.58 -8.09 -27.95
C THR A 82 9.24 -7.34 -27.93
N GLU A 83 8.93 -6.68 -29.06
CA GLU A 83 7.63 -6.02 -29.23
C GLU A 83 6.48 -7.04 -29.25
N GLU A 84 6.67 -8.21 -29.86
CA GLU A 84 5.66 -9.28 -29.91
C GLU A 84 5.39 -9.83 -28.50
N GLU A 85 6.40 -9.88 -27.63
CA GLU A 85 6.23 -10.24 -26.23
C GLU A 85 5.42 -9.19 -25.49
N PHE A 86 5.69 -7.89 -25.76
CA PHE A 86 4.93 -6.78 -25.20
C PHE A 86 3.45 -6.86 -25.60
N ASP A 87 3.15 -7.04 -26.89
CA ASP A 87 1.77 -7.11 -27.40
C ASP A 87 1.00 -8.27 -26.78
N ARG A 88 1.61 -9.45 -26.66
CA ARG A 88 0.99 -10.59 -25.99
C ARG A 88 0.69 -10.31 -24.52
N LEU A 89 1.63 -9.70 -23.77
CA LEU A 89 1.45 -9.37 -22.36
C LEU A 89 0.40 -8.26 -22.17
N GLU A 90 0.28 -7.35 -23.13
CA GLU A 90 -0.78 -6.34 -23.15
C GLU A 90 -2.16 -6.98 -23.39
N ASP A 91 -2.29 -7.87 -24.37
CA ASP A 91 -3.51 -8.62 -24.66
C ASP A 91 -3.96 -9.51 -23.48
N ASP A 92 -2.98 -10.06 -22.74
CA ASP A 92 -3.21 -10.81 -21.50
C ASP A 92 -3.58 -9.92 -20.28
N GLY A 93 -3.71 -8.58 -20.48
CA GLY A 93 -4.07 -7.63 -19.43
C GLY A 93 -2.99 -7.42 -18.36
N CYS A 94 -1.72 -7.75 -18.67
CA CYS A 94 -0.59 -7.62 -17.76
C CYS A 94 -0.05 -6.18 -17.68
N MET A 95 -0.42 -5.32 -18.64
CA MET A 95 -0.01 -3.93 -18.69
C MET A 95 -1.14 -3.03 -18.25
N ASP A 96 -0.85 -2.08 -17.34
CA ASP A 96 -1.82 -1.05 -16.99
C ASP A 96 -1.65 0.15 -17.95
N SER A 97 -2.69 0.43 -18.72
CA SER A 97 -2.70 1.48 -19.72
C SER A 97 -4.03 2.24 -19.71
N PHE A 98 -4.00 3.49 -20.16
CA PHE A 98 -5.16 4.35 -20.28
C PHE A 98 -5.09 5.17 -21.57
N TYR A 99 -6.26 5.46 -22.18
CA TYR A 99 -6.33 6.41 -23.29
C TYR A 99 -6.38 7.82 -22.72
N ILE A 100 -5.43 8.68 -23.11
CA ILE A 100 -5.34 10.07 -22.70
C ILE A 100 -5.40 10.93 -23.94
N ASN A 101 -6.52 11.64 -24.14
CA ASN A 101 -6.80 12.51 -25.29
C ASN A 101 -6.49 11.85 -26.63
N GLY A 102 -6.85 10.56 -26.75
CA GLY A 102 -6.73 9.78 -27.98
C GLY A 102 -5.41 9.01 -28.13
N GLU A 103 -4.48 9.13 -27.20
CA GLU A 103 -3.23 8.37 -27.20
C GLU A 103 -3.20 7.37 -26.02
N ARG A 104 -2.80 6.12 -26.31
CA ARG A 104 -2.64 5.11 -25.26
C ARG A 104 -1.34 5.34 -24.48
N LYS A 105 -1.46 5.49 -23.18
CA LYS A 105 -0.35 5.72 -22.26
C LYS A 105 -0.24 4.61 -21.22
N TYR A 106 0.96 4.37 -20.72
CA TYR A 106 1.30 3.33 -19.76
C TYR A 106 1.91 3.91 -18.50
N LEU A 107 1.81 3.17 -17.40
CA LEU A 107 2.47 3.51 -16.14
C LEU A 107 4.01 3.42 -16.29
N SER A 108 4.73 4.29 -15.59
CA SER A 108 6.20 4.24 -15.50
C SER A 108 6.73 2.92 -14.91
N SER A 109 5.90 2.21 -14.12
CA SER A 109 6.21 0.91 -13.50
C SER A 109 6.05 -0.30 -14.44
N ALA A 110 5.73 -0.12 -15.70
CA ALA A 110 5.42 -1.22 -16.65
C ALA A 110 6.45 -2.36 -16.61
N ALA A 111 7.75 -2.06 -16.76
CA ALA A 111 8.80 -3.09 -16.71
C ALA A 111 8.89 -3.77 -15.32
N GLY A 112 8.79 -3.01 -14.24
CA GLY A 112 8.77 -3.53 -12.86
C GLY A 112 7.61 -4.49 -12.63
N THR A 113 6.42 -4.15 -13.12
CA THR A 113 5.23 -5.01 -13.05
C THR A 113 5.49 -6.38 -13.67
N LEU A 114 6.05 -6.43 -14.89
CA LEU A 114 6.34 -7.69 -15.57
C LEU A 114 7.38 -8.53 -14.83
N ILE A 115 8.43 -7.90 -14.32
CA ILE A 115 9.50 -8.57 -13.57
C ILE A 115 8.93 -9.22 -12.30
N HIS A 116 8.06 -8.54 -11.56
CA HIS A 116 7.46 -9.09 -10.34
C HIS A 116 6.35 -10.11 -10.63
N MET A 117 5.64 -9.94 -11.75
CA MET A 117 4.52 -10.82 -12.12
C MET A 117 4.99 -12.19 -12.59
N PHE A 118 6.12 -12.26 -13.30
CA PHE A 118 6.58 -13.46 -13.97
C PHE A 118 8.01 -13.86 -13.56
N PRO A 119 8.19 -14.97 -12.80
CA PRO A 119 9.53 -15.49 -12.47
C PRO A 119 10.42 -15.75 -13.70
N THR A 120 9.83 -16.12 -14.83
CA THR A 120 10.54 -16.34 -16.09
C THR A 120 11.08 -15.05 -16.71
N ILE A 121 10.40 -13.92 -16.48
CA ILE A 121 10.89 -12.59 -16.89
C ILE A 121 11.94 -12.10 -15.88
N ALA A 122 11.70 -12.28 -14.57
CA ALA A 122 12.67 -11.93 -13.53
C ALA A 122 14.05 -12.61 -13.76
N ALA A 123 14.08 -13.86 -14.17
CA ALA A 123 15.30 -14.60 -14.50
C ALA A 123 16.10 -13.99 -15.67
N ARG A 124 15.50 -13.08 -16.43
CA ARG A 124 16.12 -12.36 -17.55
C ARG A 124 16.62 -10.96 -17.16
N THR A 125 16.59 -10.62 -15.87
CA THR A 125 17.11 -9.35 -15.34
C THR A 125 18.45 -9.58 -14.64
N ASP A 126 19.16 -8.50 -14.36
CA ASP A 126 20.37 -8.51 -13.53
C ASP A 126 20.08 -8.16 -12.06
N GLU A 127 18.78 -8.12 -11.69
CA GLU A 127 18.34 -7.85 -10.33
C GLU A 127 18.55 -9.09 -9.46
N ALA A 128 19.49 -9.01 -8.51
CA ALA A 128 19.79 -10.08 -7.57
C ALA A 128 19.00 -9.88 -6.27
N GLU A 129 18.62 -10.98 -5.60
CA GLU A 129 18.16 -10.92 -4.21
C GLU A 129 19.25 -10.28 -3.33
N ASP A 130 18.82 -9.42 -2.39
CA ASP A 130 19.74 -8.66 -1.53
C ASP A 130 20.62 -9.57 -0.67
N GLU A 131 20.06 -10.62 -0.08
CA GLU A 131 20.76 -11.67 0.68
C GLU A 131 20.08 -13.04 0.46
N PRO A 132 20.50 -13.81 -0.55
CA PRO A 132 19.91 -15.11 -0.82
C PRO A 132 19.91 -16.03 0.43
N GLY A 133 18.74 -16.62 0.75
CA GLY A 133 18.60 -17.55 1.86
C GLY A 133 18.42 -16.91 3.26
N ARG A 134 18.51 -15.57 3.41
CA ARG A 134 18.32 -14.90 4.70
C ARG A 134 16.94 -15.17 5.30
N LEU A 135 15.90 -15.10 4.48
CA LEU A 135 14.54 -15.36 4.92
C LEU A 135 14.34 -16.83 5.34
N ASP A 136 14.95 -17.77 4.61
CA ASP A 136 14.87 -19.19 4.98
C ASP A 136 15.57 -19.46 6.31
N ALA A 137 16.76 -18.91 6.52
CA ALA A 137 17.48 -19.01 7.78
C ALA A 137 16.67 -18.40 8.94
N TYR A 138 15.97 -17.30 8.70
CA TYR A 138 15.08 -16.70 9.68
C TYR A 138 13.88 -17.61 10.00
N ILE A 139 13.23 -18.17 8.98
CA ILE A 139 12.11 -19.08 9.19
C ILE A 139 12.52 -20.33 9.96
N ASP A 140 13.72 -20.90 9.66
CA ASP A 140 14.27 -22.02 10.43
C ASP A 140 14.47 -21.66 11.90
N GLU A 141 15.01 -20.49 12.13
CA GLU A 141 15.30 -20.00 13.46
C GLU A 141 14.05 -19.75 14.29
N ILE A 142 13.11 -18.95 13.78
CA ILE A 142 11.91 -18.59 14.54
C ILE A 142 11.01 -19.81 14.78
N THR A 143 10.93 -20.71 13.82
CA THR A 143 10.20 -21.99 13.99
C THR A 143 10.80 -22.84 15.09
N LYS A 144 12.14 -22.83 15.23
CA LYS A 144 12.85 -23.59 16.27
C LYS A 144 12.73 -22.95 17.64
N ASN A 145 12.86 -21.60 17.70
CA ASN A 145 12.97 -20.86 18.95
C ASN A 145 11.62 -20.41 19.51
N GLY A 146 10.55 -20.37 18.66
CA GLY A 146 9.24 -19.87 19.01
C GLY A 146 9.10 -18.35 18.98
N GLU A 147 10.22 -17.61 19.04
CA GLU A 147 10.22 -16.15 19.01
C GLU A 147 11.51 -15.59 18.43
N SER A 148 11.47 -14.33 18.04
CA SER A 148 12.65 -13.58 17.59
C SER A 148 12.53 -12.09 17.92
N ALA A 149 13.68 -11.42 18.08
CA ALA A 149 13.72 -9.97 18.25
C ALA A 149 14.89 -9.39 17.44
N TYR A 150 14.58 -8.36 16.65
CA TYR A 150 15.56 -7.62 15.85
C TYR A 150 15.43 -6.13 16.11
N HIS A 151 16.55 -5.50 16.44
CA HIS A 151 16.63 -4.06 16.66
C HIS A 151 17.19 -3.36 15.42
N TYR A 152 16.59 -2.25 15.05
CA TYR A 152 16.94 -1.47 13.87
C TYR A 152 17.19 -0.02 14.22
N ARG A 153 18.12 0.61 13.50
CA ARG A 153 18.25 2.06 13.39
C ARG A 153 18.13 2.46 11.93
N VAL A 154 17.21 3.37 11.63
CA VAL A 154 16.88 3.78 10.28
C VAL A 154 16.92 5.30 10.21
N ARG A 155 17.35 5.84 9.06
CA ARG A 155 17.21 7.23 8.69
C ARG A 155 16.26 7.34 7.50
N SER A 156 15.20 8.12 7.66
CA SER A 156 14.28 8.51 6.58
C SER A 156 14.55 9.95 6.20
N GLU A 157 14.59 10.22 4.90
CA GLU A 157 14.87 11.54 4.34
C GLU A 157 13.94 11.80 3.15
N VAL A 158 13.35 13.01 3.10
CA VAL A 158 12.57 13.50 1.96
C VAL A 158 13.19 14.78 1.46
N ARG A 159 13.46 14.85 0.15
CA ARG A 159 14.07 16.01 -0.51
C ARG A 159 13.20 16.47 -1.67
N ILE A 160 12.83 17.75 -1.65
CA ILE A 160 12.09 18.39 -2.74
C ILE A 160 13.00 18.45 -3.97
N LYS A 161 12.48 18.09 -5.14
CA LYS A 161 13.24 18.19 -6.39
C LYS A 161 13.49 19.65 -6.75
N PRO A 162 14.62 19.97 -7.38
CA PRO A 162 14.96 21.37 -7.71
C PRO A 162 13.87 22.10 -8.53
N ALA A 163 13.15 21.39 -9.39
CA ALA A 163 12.07 21.96 -10.21
C ALA A 163 10.81 22.32 -9.41
N ALA A 164 10.58 21.69 -8.25
CA ALA A 164 9.43 21.92 -7.40
C ALA A 164 9.73 22.83 -6.21
N PHE A 165 11.02 23.10 -5.93
CA PHE A 165 11.45 23.93 -4.81
C PHE A 165 11.37 25.42 -5.15
N VAL A 166 10.74 26.19 -4.26
CA VAL A 166 10.65 27.66 -4.35
C VAL A 166 11.29 28.29 -3.11
N PRO A 167 12.40 29.03 -3.24
CA PRO A 167 13.04 29.72 -2.12
C PRO A 167 12.07 30.68 -1.42
N GLY A 168 12.12 30.71 -0.09
CA GLY A 168 11.29 31.59 0.74
C GLY A 168 9.89 31.04 1.05
N GLU A 169 9.47 29.92 0.46
CA GLU A 169 8.22 29.24 0.84
C GLU A 169 8.35 28.51 2.18
N THR A 170 7.23 28.33 2.84
CA THR A 170 7.09 27.47 4.03
C THR A 170 6.60 26.10 3.58
N TYR A 171 7.37 25.06 3.92
CA TYR A 171 7.05 23.67 3.64
C TYR A 171 6.66 22.95 4.93
N LEU A 172 5.64 22.11 4.83
CA LEU A 172 5.24 21.15 5.87
C LEU A 172 5.53 19.75 5.32
N ALA A 173 6.31 18.95 6.08
CA ALA A 173 6.68 17.60 5.68
C ALA A 173 6.30 16.60 6.78
N HIS A 174 5.56 15.54 6.42
CA HIS A 174 5.12 14.47 7.30
C HIS A 174 5.90 13.20 6.95
N LEU A 175 6.91 12.84 7.74
CA LEU A 175 7.71 11.65 7.52
C LEU A 175 7.21 10.50 8.41
N PRO A 176 7.03 9.26 7.85
CA PRO A 176 6.59 8.10 8.63
C PRO A 176 7.65 7.70 9.65
N ILE A 177 7.19 7.35 10.85
CA ILE A 177 8.02 6.86 11.95
C ILE A 177 7.36 5.68 12.66
N PRO A 178 8.10 4.83 13.38
CA PRO A 178 7.55 3.63 14.00
C PRO A 178 6.39 3.90 14.95
N ALA A 179 5.24 3.25 14.76
CA ALA A 179 4.07 3.28 15.64
C ALA A 179 4.06 2.06 16.57
N ALA A 180 3.62 2.25 17.82
CA ALA A 180 3.54 1.14 18.77
C ALA A 180 2.44 0.14 18.38
N CYS A 181 2.78 -1.12 18.37
CA CYS A 181 1.86 -2.26 18.21
C CYS A 181 2.44 -3.49 18.92
N ALA A 182 1.73 -4.59 18.89
CA ALA A 182 2.11 -5.77 19.67
C ALA A 182 3.50 -6.32 19.31
N GLN A 183 3.86 -6.32 18.02
CA GLN A 183 5.17 -6.76 17.55
C GLN A 183 6.23 -5.63 17.53
N GLN A 184 5.87 -4.40 17.84
CA GLN A 184 6.73 -3.22 17.87
C GLN A 184 6.40 -2.38 19.11
N PRO A 185 6.84 -2.81 20.33
CA PRO A 185 6.42 -2.21 21.59
C PRO A 185 6.88 -0.75 21.74
N ALA A 186 6.06 0.08 22.39
CA ALA A 186 6.35 1.49 22.61
C ALA A 186 7.69 1.74 23.33
N GLY A 187 8.05 0.87 24.28
CA GLY A 187 9.30 0.99 25.04
C GLY A 187 10.57 0.70 24.24
N ASP A 188 10.43 0.13 23.06
CA ASP A 188 11.52 -0.20 22.15
C ASP A 188 11.65 0.82 21.00
N ILE A 189 10.88 1.91 21.03
CA ILE A 189 10.89 2.94 19.98
C ILE A 189 11.57 4.20 20.49
N ALA A 190 12.56 4.70 19.75
CA ALA A 190 13.16 6.01 19.93
C ALA A 190 13.12 6.80 18.62
N VAL A 191 12.82 8.11 18.70
CA VAL A 191 12.77 9.00 17.53
C VAL A 191 13.70 10.17 17.76
N PHE A 192 14.59 10.43 16.83
CA PHE A 192 15.61 11.49 16.86
C PHE A 192 15.28 12.50 15.76
N ALA A 193 14.30 13.33 16.02
CA ALA A 193 13.90 14.44 15.14
C ALA A 193 14.70 15.70 15.45
N ASP A 194 14.85 16.59 14.46
CA ASP A 194 15.34 17.93 14.70
C ASP A 194 14.41 18.70 15.67
N ALA A 195 14.92 19.75 16.29
CA ALA A 195 14.19 20.50 17.35
C ALA A 195 12.87 21.15 16.88
N ASP A 196 12.68 21.30 15.58
CA ASP A 196 11.47 21.82 14.95
C ASP A 196 10.51 20.72 14.47
N GLY A 197 10.83 19.46 14.75
CA GLY A 197 9.99 18.31 14.44
C GLY A 197 8.94 18.07 15.53
N ASP A 198 7.67 18.10 15.14
CA ASP A 198 6.56 17.73 16.00
C ASP A 198 6.24 16.24 15.81
N VAL A 199 6.50 15.44 16.86
CA VAL A 199 6.44 13.98 16.82
C VAL A 199 5.07 13.52 17.31
N ALA A 200 4.30 12.85 16.44
CA ALA A 200 3.00 12.29 16.81
C ALA A 200 3.11 11.27 17.95
N PRO A 201 2.06 11.09 18.77
CA PRO A 201 2.02 10.10 19.84
C PRO A 201 2.39 8.70 19.33
N VAL A 202 3.07 7.91 20.15
CA VAL A 202 3.51 6.56 19.76
C VAL A 202 2.35 5.62 19.41
N THR A 203 1.14 5.97 19.86
CA THR A 203 -0.12 5.26 19.62
C THR A 203 -0.92 5.78 18.44
N ALA A 204 -0.43 6.76 17.68
CA ALA A 204 -1.09 7.25 16.48
C ALA A 204 -1.32 6.11 15.46
N PHE A 205 -2.43 6.16 14.71
CA PHE A 205 -2.74 5.10 13.74
C PHE A 205 -1.90 5.20 12.47
N GLN A 206 -1.61 6.42 12.02
CA GLN A 206 -0.61 6.71 11.00
C GLN A 206 0.41 7.67 11.61
N ARG A 207 1.48 7.13 12.15
CA ARG A 207 2.44 7.90 12.93
C ARG A 207 3.45 8.61 12.04
N ALA A 208 3.56 9.92 12.22
CA ALA A 208 4.52 10.75 11.50
C ALA A 208 5.22 11.74 12.44
N VAL A 209 6.37 12.24 12.01
CA VAL A 209 6.93 13.50 12.47
C VAL A 209 6.61 14.57 11.46
N CYS A 210 6.12 15.73 11.92
CA CYS A 210 5.80 16.87 11.08
C CYS A 210 6.82 17.98 11.28
N TYR A 211 7.40 18.46 10.19
CA TYR A 211 8.27 19.62 10.16
C TYR A 211 7.56 20.78 9.49
N ARG A 212 7.74 22.00 10.03
CA ARG A 212 7.29 23.22 9.39
C ARG A 212 8.48 24.16 9.24
N ARG A 213 8.98 24.34 8.01
CA ARG A 213 10.19 25.13 7.72
C ARG A 213 9.97 26.14 6.61
N LYS A 214 10.32 27.40 6.88
CA LYS A 214 10.56 28.38 5.81
C LYS A 214 11.95 28.14 5.25
N MET A 215 12.07 27.90 3.94
CA MET A 215 13.30 27.42 3.34
C MET A 215 13.80 28.34 2.23
N ASP A 216 14.97 28.96 2.43
CA ASP A 216 15.68 29.71 1.39
C ASP A 216 16.61 28.79 0.56
N GLU A 217 17.05 27.67 1.14
CA GLU A 217 17.87 26.63 0.50
C GLU A 217 17.15 25.29 0.58
N ASN A 218 17.25 24.51 -0.50
CA ASN A 218 16.65 23.18 -0.59
C ASN A 218 17.42 22.16 0.27
N ARG A 219 17.06 22.05 1.54
CA ARG A 219 17.60 21.07 2.49
C ARG A 219 16.57 19.94 2.68
N PRO A 220 17.02 18.70 2.89
CA PRO A 220 16.09 17.60 3.15
C PRO A 220 15.41 17.76 4.51
N PHE A 221 14.20 17.19 4.61
CA PHE A 221 13.60 16.84 5.88
C PHE A 221 14.07 15.44 6.23
N ALA A 222 14.57 15.23 7.44
CA ALA A 222 15.12 13.96 7.85
C ALA A 222 14.75 13.62 9.29
N VAL A 223 14.62 12.32 9.58
CA VAL A 223 14.44 11.78 10.92
C VAL A 223 15.22 10.49 11.05
N GLU A 224 15.87 10.28 12.20
CA GLU A 224 16.39 8.98 12.58
C GLU A 224 15.48 8.37 13.64
N TYR A 225 15.35 7.05 13.62
CA TYR A 225 14.58 6.34 14.64
C TYR A 225 15.16 4.94 14.88
N GLU A 226 14.88 4.44 16.07
CA GLU A 226 15.15 3.07 16.46
C GLU A 226 13.86 2.37 16.83
N PHE A 227 13.81 1.06 16.55
CA PHE A 227 12.69 0.20 16.96
C PHE A 227 13.16 -1.25 17.07
N THR A 228 12.39 -2.04 17.82
CA THR A 228 12.61 -3.50 17.86
C THR A 228 11.38 -4.21 17.30
N SER A 229 11.59 -5.06 16.30
CA SER A 229 10.61 -6.04 15.84
C SER A 229 10.68 -7.28 16.71
N ARG A 230 9.59 -7.59 17.46
CA ARG A 230 9.46 -8.77 18.35
C ARG A 230 8.37 -9.67 17.80
N LEU A 231 8.77 -10.79 17.24
CA LEU A 231 7.84 -11.72 16.62
C LEU A 231 7.78 -13.04 17.38
N LYS A 232 6.59 -13.62 17.42
CA LYS A 232 6.33 -14.95 17.95
C LYS A 232 5.86 -15.84 16.81
N TYR A 233 6.38 -17.05 16.77
CA TYR A 233 5.97 -18.05 15.80
C TYR A 233 4.73 -18.79 16.30
N VAL A 234 3.81 -19.08 15.39
CA VAL A 234 2.67 -19.95 15.63
C VAL A 234 2.38 -20.78 14.38
N ASN A 235 2.06 -22.05 14.57
CA ASN A 235 1.41 -22.85 13.57
C ASN A 235 -0.05 -23.08 13.99
N PRO A 236 -0.99 -22.26 13.53
CA PRO A 236 -2.35 -22.26 14.07
C PRO A 236 -3.15 -23.55 13.74
N PHE A 237 -2.58 -24.44 12.92
CA PHE A 237 -3.19 -25.74 12.60
C PHE A 237 -2.64 -26.91 13.44
N VAL A 238 -1.59 -26.69 14.21
CA VAL A 238 -0.88 -27.70 14.97
C VAL A 238 -0.78 -27.35 16.45
N ASP A 239 -0.55 -26.07 16.76
CA ASP A 239 -0.34 -25.60 18.11
C ASP A 239 -1.63 -25.62 18.95
N GLU A 240 -1.49 -25.87 20.25
CA GLU A 240 -2.61 -25.71 21.18
C GLU A 240 -3.04 -24.23 21.25
N PRO A 241 -4.35 -23.95 21.39
CA PRO A 241 -4.86 -22.59 21.48
C PRO A 241 -4.17 -21.75 22.59
N HIS A 242 -3.66 -20.59 22.21
CA HIS A 242 -3.09 -19.60 23.14
C HIS A 242 -3.03 -18.21 22.47
N ILE A 243 -3.22 -17.15 23.24
CA ILE A 243 -3.13 -15.79 22.70
C ILE A 243 -1.68 -15.42 22.41
N VAL A 244 -1.37 -15.28 21.11
CA VAL A 244 0.03 -15.03 20.64
C VAL A 244 0.51 -13.65 21.06
N TYR A 245 -0.35 -12.63 20.90
CA TYR A 245 -0.04 -11.23 21.22
C TYR A 245 -1.08 -10.67 22.21
N PRO A 246 -0.90 -10.90 23.55
CA PRO A 246 -1.89 -10.45 24.55
C PRO A 246 -2.03 -8.93 24.66
N ASP A 247 -0.96 -8.18 24.31
CA ASP A 247 -0.97 -6.71 24.35
C ASP A 247 -1.50 -6.06 23.06
N ALA A 248 -1.99 -6.86 22.10
CA ALA A 248 -2.61 -6.33 20.90
C ALA A 248 -3.90 -5.58 21.22
N LEU A 249 -4.20 -4.53 20.45
CA LEU A 249 -5.47 -3.82 20.58
C LEU A 249 -6.63 -4.80 20.41
N PRO A 250 -7.68 -4.67 21.24
CA PRO A 250 -8.85 -5.55 21.14
C PRO A 250 -9.56 -5.38 19.78
N VAL A 251 -10.36 -6.36 19.43
CA VAL A 251 -11.27 -6.28 18.28
C VAL A 251 -12.27 -5.16 18.51
N CYS A 252 -12.53 -4.38 17.49
CA CYS A 252 -13.54 -3.32 17.49
C CYS A 252 -14.50 -3.47 16.29
N ALA A 253 -15.57 -2.70 16.28
CA ALA A 253 -16.59 -2.78 15.23
C ALA A 253 -16.01 -2.52 13.82
N ASP A 254 -15.02 -1.63 13.70
CA ASP A 254 -14.39 -1.29 12.42
C ASP A 254 -13.64 -2.49 11.81
N ASP A 255 -13.20 -3.45 12.63
CA ASP A 255 -12.49 -4.64 12.15
C ASP A 255 -13.41 -5.65 11.41
N LEU A 256 -14.73 -5.41 11.45
CA LEU A 256 -15.78 -6.18 10.76
C LEU A 256 -16.61 -5.34 9.79
N ALA A 257 -16.44 -4.03 9.78
CA ALA A 257 -17.25 -3.10 9.00
C ALA A 257 -16.68 -2.84 7.61
N GLU A 258 -17.52 -2.28 6.75
CA GLU A 258 -17.07 -1.61 5.52
C GLU A 258 -16.23 -0.37 5.88
N GLN A 259 -15.36 0.02 4.95
CA GLN A 259 -14.63 1.28 5.00
C GLN A 259 -14.67 1.90 3.60
N LEU A 260 -15.76 2.62 3.37
CA LEU A 260 -16.06 3.18 2.05
C LEU A 260 -15.05 4.26 1.63
N PRO A 261 -14.82 4.40 0.32
CA PRO A 261 -15.41 3.61 -0.80
C PRO A 261 -14.69 2.30 -1.08
N HIS A 262 -13.54 2.05 -0.48
CA HIS A 262 -12.55 1.07 -0.94
C HIS A 262 -12.76 -0.34 -0.39
N ILE A 263 -13.09 -0.48 0.90
CA ILE A 263 -13.51 -1.73 1.52
C ILE A 263 -15.05 -1.74 1.53
N SER A 264 -15.65 -2.14 0.42
CA SER A 264 -17.09 -2.14 0.22
C SER A 264 -17.62 -3.55 0.07
N PHE A 265 -18.76 -3.84 0.71
CA PHE A 265 -19.40 -5.17 0.70
C PHE A 265 -20.38 -5.27 -0.48
N THR A 266 -19.84 -5.22 -1.70
CA THR A 266 -20.62 -5.29 -2.91
C THR A 266 -21.36 -6.62 -3.07
N PRO A 267 -22.43 -6.70 -3.87
CA PRO A 267 -23.11 -7.96 -4.14
C PRO A 267 -22.18 -9.04 -4.71
N TYR A 268 -21.22 -8.63 -5.56
CA TYR A 268 -20.22 -9.54 -6.11
C TYR A 268 -19.30 -10.11 -5.03
N LEU A 269 -18.72 -9.25 -4.18
CA LEU A 269 -17.83 -9.69 -3.10
C LEU A 269 -18.57 -10.53 -2.04
N LYS A 270 -19.82 -10.20 -1.73
CA LYS A 270 -20.68 -11.05 -0.86
C LYS A 270 -20.86 -12.46 -1.43
N ARG A 271 -21.12 -12.56 -2.74
CA ARG A 271 -21.26 -13.85 -3.40
C ARG A 271 -19.93 -14.62 -3.43
N LEU A 272 -18.83 -13.94 -3.76
CA LEU A 272 -17.49 -14.53 -3.76
C LEU A 272 -17.10 -15.06 -2.37
N ALA A 273 -17.33 -14.28 -1.31
CA ALA A 273 -17.07 -14.71 0.06
C ALA A 273 -17.87 -15.95 0.45
N GLN A 274 -19.15 -16.05 0.04
CA GLN A 274 -19.96 -17.25 0.25
C GLN A 274 -19.41 -18.47 -0.49
N GLU A 275 -18.95 -18.29 -1.73
CA GLU A 275 -18.34 -19.36 -2.53
C GLU A 275 -17.02 -19.88 -1.91
N ILE A 276 -16.19 -18.93 -1.42
CA ILE A 276 -14.95 -19.25 -0.71
C ILE A 276 -15.24 -19.95 0.62
N ALA A 277 -16.19 -19.45 1.40
CA ALA A 277 -16.56 -20.02 2.68
C ALA A 277 -17.15 -21.44 2.54
N GLY A 278 -17.98 -21.68 1.52
CA GLY A 278 -18.73 -22.94 1.41
C GLY A 278 -19.48 -23.24 2.71
N ASP A 279 -19.30 -24.43 3.27
CA ASP A 279 -19.91 -24.87 4.54
C ASP A 279 -19.01 -24.60 5.77
N GLU A 280 -17.85 -23.96 5.62
CA GLU A 280 -16.95 -23.67 6.73
C GLU A 280 -17.50 -22.53 7.60
N THR A 281 -17.34 -22.66 8.92
CA THR A 281 -17.81 -21.65 9.90
C THR A 281 -16.73 -21.25 10.91
N ARG A 282 -15.61 -21.98 10.97
CA ARG A 282 -14.53 -21.70 11.92
C ARG A 282 -13.67 -20.54 11.42
N PRO A 283 -13.48 -19.47 12.22
CA PRO A 283 -12.78 -18.25 11.79
C PRO A 283 -11.39 -18.49 11.20
N LEU A 284 -10.58 -19.35 11.82
CA LEU A 284 -9.24 -19.67 11.34
C LEU A 284 -9.25 -20.26 9.91
N TYR A 285 -10.17 -21.19 9.65
CA TYR A 285 -10.27 -21.84 8.35
C TYR A 285 -10.91 -20.96 7.30
N LEU A 286 -11.84 -20.06 7.69
CA LEU A 286 -12.36 -19.02 6.79
C LEU A 286 -11.26 -18.05 6.35
N ALA A 287 -10.44 -17.57 7.30
CA ALA A 287 -9.28 -16.73 6.99
C ALA A 287 -8.28 -17.47 6.08
N ARG A 288 -8.03 -18.77 6.34
CA ARG A 288 -7.16 -19.57 5.46
C ARG A 288 -7.73 -19.69 4.05
N ARG A 289 -9.01 -19.90 3.88
CA ARG A 289 -9.65 -19.97 2.55
C ARG A 289 -9.55 -18.63 1.82
N ALA A 290 -9.73 -17.48 2.52
CA ALA A 290 -9.50 -16.17 1.94
C ALA A 290 -8.04 -15.99 1.49
N TYR A 291 -7.09 -16.37 2.34
CA TYR A 291 -5.66 -16.33 2.02
C TYR A 291 -5.30 -17.19 0.82
N ASP A 292 -5.79 -18.43 0.80
CA ASP A 292 -5.60 -19.36 -0.32
C ASP A 292 -6.16 -18.80 -1.63
N TYR A 293 -7.36 -18.20 -1.59
CA TYR A 293 -7.95 -17.58 -2.75
C TYR A 293 -7.08 -16.44 -3.28
N VAL A 294 -6.67 -15.49 -2.41
CA VAL A 294 -5.87 -14.33 -2.84
C VAL A 294 -4.52 -14.79 -3.38
N THR A 295 -3.78 -15.62 -2.63
CA THR A 295 -2.43 -16.03 -2.99
C THR A 295 -2.35 -16.89 -4.26
N ARG A 296 -3.39 -17.68 -4.52
CA ARG A 296 -3.44 -18.54 -5.71
C ARG A 296 -3.98 -17.84 -6.94
N SER A 297 -4.95 -16.93 -6.77
CA SER A 297 -5.68 -16.34 -7.89
C SER A 297 -5.16 -14.98 -8.30
N VAL A 298 -4.73 -14.12 -7.35
CA VAL A 298 -4.31 -12.76 -7.65
C VAL A 298 -2.83 -12.72 -8.01
N ARG A 299 -2.51 -12.15 -9.17
CA ARG A 299 -1.12 -11.92 -9.60
C ARG A 299 -0.60 -10.61 -9.02
N TYR A 300 0.68 -10.56 -8.67
CA TYR A 300 1.30 -9.31 -8.26
C TYR A 300 1.40 -8.37 -9.47
N SER A 301 1.03 -7.11 -9.27
CA SER A 301 1.12 -6.06 -10.29
C SER A 301 1.30 -4.74 -9.58
N PHE A 302 2.34 -3.97 -9.91
CA PHE A 302 2.38 -2.59 -9.45
C PHE A 302 1.12 -1.85 -9.91
N MET A 303 0.55 -1.08 -9.01
CA MET A 303 -0.72 -0.42 -9.24
C MET A 303 -0.54 1.06 -9.56
N ARG A 304 -1.52 1.63 -10.25
CA ARG A 304 -1.71 3.06 -10.29
C ARG A 304 -2.02 3.59 -8.89
N SER A 305 -1.92 4.89 -8.69
CA SER A 305 -2.31 5.51 -7.41
C SER A 305 -3.68 4.97 -6.96
N TYR A 306 -3.78 4.52 -5.72
CA TYR A 306 -4.98 3.85 -5.18
C TYR A 306 -6.24 4.71 -5.27
N ILE A 307 -6.09 6.02 -5.19
CA ILE A 307 -7.19 6.97 -5.38
C ILE A 307 -7.86 6.86 -6.77
N LEU A 308 -7.15 6.32 -7.77
CA LEU A 308 -7.69 6.05 -9.12
C LEU A 308 -8.44 4.71 -9.21
N ILE A 309 -8.63 4.02 -8.09
CA ILE A 309 -9.33 2.73 -7.99
C ILE A 309 -10.45 2.88 -6.96
N GLU A 310 -11.68 3.01 -7.42
CA GLU A 310 -12.80 3.30 -6.52
C GLU A 310 -13.03 2.23 -5.46
N ARG A 311 -13.00 0.95 -5.83
CA ARG A 311 -13.30 -0.19 -4.96
C ARG A 311 -12.16 -1.19 -5.00
N HIS A 312 -11.19 -1.02 -4.12
CA HIS A 312 -9.93 -1.78 -4.16
C HIS A 312 -10.14 -3.30 -4.08
N ALA A 313 -10.95 -3.77 -3.14
CA ALA A 313 -11.23 -5.19 -2.99
C ALA A 313 -11.94 -5.78 -4.22
N GLU A 314 -12.95 -5.10 -4.74
CA GLU A 314 -13.70 -5.55 -5.92
C GLU A 314 -12.81 -5.51 -7.17
N PHE A 315 -11.98 -4.47 -7.33
CA PHE A 315 -11.01 -4.39 -8.41
C PHE A 315 -10.06 -5.60 -8.42
N ALA A 316 -9.49 -5.95 -7.25
CA ALA A 316 -8.61 -7.11 -7.12
C ALA A 316 -9.31 -8.42 -7.48
N ALA A 317 -10.54 -8.60 -7.01
CA ALA A 317 -11.33 -9.81 -7.24
C ALA A 317 -11.77 -9.97 -8.70
N LEU A 318 -12.11 -8.85 -9.39
CA LEU A 318 -12.52 -8.86 -10.79
C LEU A 318 -11.34 -9.03 -11.76
N ASN A 319 -10.21 -8.37 -11.46
CA ASN A 319 -9.08 -8.33 -12.38
C ASN A 319 -7.99 -9.36 -12.04
N LEU A 320 -8.08 -10.03 -10.91
CA LEU A 320 -7.12 -11.02 -10.40
C LEU A 320 -5.68 -10.49 -10.42
N LYS A 321 -5.50 -9.20 -10.12
CA LYS A 321 -4.20 -8.53 -10.03
C LYS A 321 -4.21 -7.44 -8.96
N GLY A 322 -3.07 -7.20 -8.34
CA GLY A 322 -2.86 -6.17 -7.33
C GLY A 322 -1.47 -6.24 -6.73
N ASP A 323 -0.99 -5.12 -6.18
CA ASP A 323 0.21 -5.08 -5.35
C ASP A 323 -0.08 -5.55 -3.91
N CYS A 324 0.86 -5.31 -2.99
CA CYS A 324 0.74 -5.75 -1.61
C CYS A 324 -0.52 -5.20 -0.94
N GLY A 325 -0.80 -3.90 -1.08
CA GLY A 325 -1.95 -3.27 -0.45
C GLY A 325 -3.27 -3.72 -1.03
N ILE A 326 -3.40 -3.77 -2.34
CA ILE A 326 -4.62 -4.23 -3.01
C ILE A 326 -4.93 -5.70 -2.66
N GLN A 327 -3.92 -6.56 -2.55
CA GLN A 327 -4.08 -7.94 -2.11
C GLN A 327 -4.47 -8.04 -0.63
N ALA A 328 -3.83 -7.22 0.24
CA ALA A 328 -4.18 -7.16 1.66
C ALA A 328 -5.63 -6.68 1.87
N ILE A 329 -6.09 -5.66 1.14
CA ILE A 329 -7.46 -5.15 1.22
C ILE A 329 -8.48 -6.19 0.75
N LEU A 330 -8.19 -6.95 -0.32
CA LEU A 330 -9.07 -8.04 -0.73
C LEU A 330 -9.16 -9.12 0.37
N PHE A 331 -8.05 -9.53 0.96
CA PHE A 331 -8.02 -10.48 2.06
C PHE A 331 -8.85 -9.97 3.26
N ILE A 332 -8.64 -8.71 3.69
CA ILE A 332 -9.37 -8.09 4.79
C ILE A 332 -10.87 -8.06 4.50
N THR A 333 -11.25 -7.67 3.29
CA THR A 333 -12.66 -7.58 2.89
C THR A 333 -13.34 -8.95 2.90
N LEU A 334 -12.69 -9.97 2.38
CA LEU A 334 -13.20 -11.35 2.40
C LEU A 334 -13.33 -11.88 3.82
N CYS A 335 -12.33 -11.65 4.68
CA CYS A 335 -12.40 -12.02 6.10
C CYS A 335 -13.60 -11.36 6.79
N ARG A 336 -13.76 -10.04 6.65
CA ARG A 336 -14.87 -9.28 7.26
C ARG A 336 -16.23 -9.77 6.78
N LEU A 337 -16.39 -10.04 5.47
CA LEU A 337 -17.61 -10.61 4.88
C LEU A 337 -17.96 -12.00 5.43
N MET A 338 -16.96 -12.78 5.82
CA MET A 338 -17.12 -14.10 6.42
C MET A 338 -17.20 -14.06 7.96
N GLY A 339 -17.25 -12.85 8.56
CA GLY A 339 -17.35 -12.67 10.00
C GLY A 339 -16.03 -12.81 10.76
N VAL A 340 -14.90 -12.80 10.09
CA VAL A 340 -13.57 -12.81 10.70
C VAL A 340 -13.05 -11.38 10.82
N PRO A 341 -12.81 -10.86 12.05
CA PRO A 341 -12.24 -9.53 12.21
C PRO A 341 -10.87 -9.44 11.53
N ALA A 342 -10.68 -8.40 10.73
CA ALA A 342 -9.42 -8.20 10.00
C ALA A 342 -9.09 -6.71 9.86
N ARG A 343 -7.78 -6.38 9.88
CA ARG A 343 -7.30 -5.01 9.82
C ARG A 343 -5.98 -4.88 9.07
N TRP A 344 -5.66 -3.67 8.71
CA TRP A 344 -4.49 -3.26 7.97
C TRP A 344 -3.28 -2.97 8.84
N GLN A 345 -2.10 -3.29 8.33
CA GLN A 345 -0.82 -2.72 8.75
C GLN A 345 0.05 -2.43 7.53
N SER A 346 0.83 -1.35 7.60
CA SER A 346 1.81 -1.01 6.58
C SER A 346 2.98 -0.21 7.13
N GLY A 347 3.99 -0.06 6.30
CA GLY A 347 5.18 0.71 6.60
C GLY A 347 6.32 0.35 5.67
N LEU A 348 7.52 0.17 6.21
CA LEU A 348 8.71 -0.13 5.42
C LEU A 348 9.16 -1.58 5.59
N THR A 349 9.62 -2.20 4.52
CA THR A 349 10.58 -3.29 4.62
C THR A 349 11.94 -2.69 4.91
N VAL A 350 12.61 -3.18 5.96
CA VAL A 350 13.89 -2.66 6.42
C VAL A 350 14.95 -3.75 6.26
N GLU A 351 15.48 -3.86 5.06
CA GLU A 351 16.52 -4.82 4.72
C GLU A 351 17.91 -4.19 4.85
N THR A 352 18.97 -4.99 4.73
CA THR A 352 20.34 -4.54 4.96
C THR A 352 20.83 -3.52 3.94
N LYS A 353 20.36 -3.62 2.70
CA LYS A 353 20.79 -2.76 1.60
C LYS A 353 19.64 -1.98 0.96
N THR A 354 18.45 -2.51 1.05
CA THR A 354 17.26 -1.91 0.45
C THR A 354 16.18 -1.66 1.50
N THR A 355 15.43 -0.62 1.33
CA THR A 355 14.18 -0.37 2.02
C THR A 355 13.09 -0.22 0.98
N GLY A 356 11.89 -0.68 1.28
CA GLY A 356 10.75 -0.57 0.38
C GLY A 356 9.47 -0.36 1.15
N ASN A 357 8.43 0.04 0.46
CA ASN A 357 7.09 0.15 1.01
C ASN A 357 6.43 -1.23 1.02
N HIS A 358 5.68 -1.53 2.08
CA HIS A 358 4.98 -2.80 2.14
C HIS A 358 3.73 -2.77 3.01
N ASP A 359 2.73 -3.54 2.59
CA ASP A 359 1.42 -3.64 3.20
C ASP A 359 1.06 -5.09 3.46
N TRP A 360 0.37 -5.33 4.59
CA TRP A 360 -0.11 -6.65 4.98
C TRP A 360 -1.36 -6.54 5.85
N ALA A 361 -1.89 -7.69 6.23
CA ALA A 361 -3.10 -7.77 7.04
C ALA A 361 -2.85 -8.45 8.39
N GLN A 362 -3.77 -8.21 9.32
CA GLN A 362 -4.01 -9.02 10.49
C GLN A 362 -5.43 -9.57 10.45
N PHE A 363 -5.64 -10.75 11.03
CA PHE A 363 -6.94 -11.34 11.26
C PHE A 363 -7.03 -11.90 12.69
N TYR A 364 -8.23 -12.02 13.21
CA TYR A 364 -8.45 -12.43 14.60
C TYR A 364 -9.18 -13.76 14.70
N THR A 365 -8.75 -14.58 15.64
CA THR A 365 -9.45 -15.78 16.08
C THR A 365 -9.49 -15.82 17.62
N ASP A 366 -10.54 -16.40 18.18
CA ASP A 366 -10.66 -16.52 19.65
C ASP A 366 -9.57 -17.44 20.23
N GLU A 367 -9.07 -18.39 19.44
CA GLU A 367 -8.05 -19.36 19.87
C GLU A 367 -6.64 -18.76 19.97
N PHE A 368 -6.29 -17.83 19.05
CA PHE A 368 -4.92 -17.31 18.94
C PHE A 368 -4.82 -15.79 19.09
N GLY A 369 -5.94 -15.07 19.14
CA GLY A 369 -5.95 -13.61 19.09
C GLY A 369 -5.65 -13.09 17.68
N TRP A 370 -4.95 -11.95 17.60
CA TRP A 370 -4.50 -11.38 16.33
C TRP A 370 -3.32 -12.14 15.75
N LEU A 371 -3.48 -12.59 14.53
CA LEU A 371 -2.47 -13.22 13.69
C LEU A 371 -2.21 -12.38 12.44
N PHE A 372 -1.10 -12.67 11.75
CA PHE A 372 -0.73 -11.95 10.53
C PHE A 372 -1.11 -12.72 9.27
N ALA A 373 -1.32 -11.98 8.19
CA ALA A 373 -1.38 -12.52 6.84
C ALA A 373 -0.70 -11.57 5.87
N ASP A 374 0.26 -12.08 5.10
CA ASP A 374 0.87 -11.35 3.99
C ASP A 374 0.54 -12.06 2.67
N PRO A 375 -0.58 -11.68 2.00
CA PRO A 375 -1.00 -12.35 0.78
C PRO A 375 -0.03 -12.15 -0.38
N SER A 376 0.70 -11.03 -0.44
CA SER A 376 1.59 -10.76 -1.57
C SER A 376 2.89 -11.56 -1.47
N TYR A 377 3.55 -11.60 -0.31
CA TYR A 377 4.73 -12.43 -0.09
C TYR A 377 4.38 -13.93 -0.14
N GLY A 378 3.27 -14.30 0.49
CA GLY A 378 2.75 -15.66 0.39
C GLY A 378 2.38 -16.07 -1.03
N GLY A 379 1.72 -15.19 -1.79
CA GLY A 379 1.39 -15.41 -3.19
C GLY A 379 2.62 -15.55 -4.10
N GLY A 380 3.63 -14.73 -3.85
CA GLY A 380 4.93 -14.86 -4.51
C GLY A 380 5.60 -16.21 -4.22
N ALA A 381 5.58 -16.65 -2.96
CA ALA A 381 6.10 -17.96 -2.56
C ALA A 381 5.31 -19.10 -3.22
N TYR A 382 3.98 -19.07 -3.17
CA TYR A 382 3.13 -20.08 -3.83
C TYR A 382 3.45 -20.23 -5.32
N LYS A 383 3.58 -19.12 -6.05
CA LYS A 383 3.86 -19.14 -7.50
C LYS A 383 5.26 -19.66 -7.86
N ARG A 384 6.21 -19.61 -6.90
CA ARG A 384 7.53 -20.25 -7.05
C ARG A 384 7.57 -21.69 -6.57
N GLY A 385 6.45 -22.25 -6.08
CA GLY A 385 6.37 -23.61 -5.51
C GLY A 385 6.97 -23.72 -4.10
N ASP A 386 7.18 -22.62 -3.41
CA ASP A 386 7.69 -22.58 -2.04
C ASP A 386 6.53 -22.66 -1.03
N GLU A 387 6.05 -23.87 -0.78
CA GLU A 387 4.95 -24.12 0.17
C GLU A 387 5.31 -23.72 1.60
N ARG A 388 6.58 -23.79 1.97
CA ARG A 388 7.04 -23.45 3.31
C ARG A 388 6.86 -21.96 3.58
N ARG A 389 7.37 -21.09 2.72
CA ARG A 389 7.19 -19.63 2.83
C ARG A 389 5.72 -19.24 2.67
N TRP A 390 5.00 -19.87 1.76
CA TRP A 390 3.57 -19.65 1.58
C TRP A 390 2.79 -19.90 2.86
N ASN A 391 3.03 -21.03 3.55
CA ASN A 391 2.39 -21.34 4.82
C ASN A 391 2.86 -20.46 5.96
N PHE A 392 4.14 -20.04 5.96
CA PHE A 392 4.69 -19.14 6.97
C PHE A 392 3.96 -17.79 7.01
N TYR A 393 3.68 -17.18 5.86
CA TYR A 393 2.98 -15.88 5.77
C TYR A 393 1.47 -15.95 6.06
N PHE A 394 0.97 -17.08 6.53
CA PHE A 394 -0.32 -17.22 7.17
C PHE A 394 -0.13 -17.51 8.67
N GLY A 395 -0.34 -16.54 9.50
CA GLY A 395 -0.12 -16.56 10.95
C GLY A 395 1.11 -15.76 11.38
N ASN A 396 2.14 -15.64 10.55
CA ASN A 396 3.44 -15.12 10.90
C ASN A 396 3.94 -14.02 9.95
N LEU A 397 4.95 -13.26 10.40
CA LEU A 397 5.72 -12.28 9.61
C LEU A 397 7.22 -12.48 9.77
N ASP A 398 7.98 -11.95 8.81
CA ASP A 398 9.42 -11.75 8.96
C ASP A 398 9.71 -10.47 9.78
N PRO A 399 10.93 -10.33 10.36
CA PRO A 399 11.26 -9.23 11.25
C PRO A 399 11.67 -7.96 10.52
N PHE A 400 11.76 -8.00 9.19
CA PHE A 400 12.29 -6.91 8.38
C PHE A 400 11.22 -5.85 8.07
N ARG A 401 10.41 -5.47 9.08
CA ARG A 401 9.25 -4.58 8.92
C ARG A 401 9.19 -3.52 10.00
N MET A 402 9.17 -2.27 9.59
CA MET A 402 8.83 -1.13 10.43
C MET A 402 7.36 -0.77 10.22
N ILE A 403 6.57 -0.79 11.27
CA ILE A 403 5.16 -0.45 11.22
C ILE A 403 5.02 1.05 11.49
N ALA A 404 4.54 1.81 10.50
CA ALA A 404 4.18 3.23 10.65
C ALA A 404 2.67 3.41 10.71
N ASN A 405 1.92 2.54 10.02
CA ASN A 405 0.48 2.64 9.85
C ASN A 405 -0.21 1.38 10.37
N ARG A 406 -1.15 1.56 11.31
CA ARG A 406 -1.89 0.48 11.97
C ARG A 406 -3.36 0.42 11.55
N ARG A 407 -3.79 1.38 10.74
CA ARG A 407 -5.12 1.45 10.12
C ARG A 407 -5.03 2.05 8.73
N TYR A 408 -5.86 1.54 7.87
CA TYR A 408 -6.06 2.03 6.53
C TYR A 408 -6.90 3.30 6.53
N GLN A 409 -6.59 4.25 5.63
CA GLN A 409 -7.37 5.48 5.39
C GLN A 409 -7.63 6.27 6.68
N THR A 410 -6.56 6.57 7.43
CA THR A 410 -6.62 7.32 8.68
C THR A 410 -5.86 8.64 8.52
N GLU A 411 -6.36 9.68 9.17
CA GLU A 411 -5.72 10.99 9.18
C GLU A 411 -4.46 11.03 10.03
N PHE A 412 -3.58 11.97 9.72
CA PHE A 412 -2.48 12.35 10.59
C PHE A 412 -3.00 13.07 11.85
N ASP A 413 -2.32 12.89 12.98
CA ASP A 413 -2.59 13.66 14.21
C ASP A 413 -2.39 15.17 13.98
N MET A 414 -1.49 15.54 13.07
CA MET A 414 -1.32 16.88 12.53
C MET A 414 -1.79 16.87 11.08
N PRO A 415 -3.07 17.19 10.81
CA PRO A 415 -3.65 17.04 9.49
C PRO A 415 -3.04 18.04 8.49
N LYS A 416 -2.91 17.62 7.24
CA LYS A 416 -2.54 18.48 6.12
C LYS A 416 -3.69 19.43 5.76
N ALA A 417 -3.34 20.57 5.20
CA ALA A 417 -4.32 21.54 4.66
C ALA A 417 -4.78 21.17 3.24
N PHE A 418 -3.92 20.50 2.47
CA PHE A 418 -4.18 20.07 1.10
C PHE A 418 -4.30 18.55 1.05
N GLU A 419 -4.76 18.07 -0.11
CA GLU A 419 -4.94 16.64 -0.33
C GLU A 419 -3.66 15.86 -0.10
N ARG A 420 -3.81 14.73 0.53
CA ARG A 420 -2.74 13.77 0.69
C ARG A 420 -2.40 13.16 -0.67
N PHE A 421 -1.11 12.95 -0.90
CA PHE A 421 -0.66 12.15 -2.03
C PHE A 421 -1.21 10.73 -1.93
N ASP A 422 -1.03 10.13 -0.76
CA ASP A 422 -1.61 8.84 -0.40
C ASP A 422 -2.52 8.97 0.83
N PRO A 423 -3.85 9.08 0.66
CA PRO A 423 -4.77 9.23 1.77
C PRO A 423 -5.00 7.93 2.55
N TYR A 424 -4.37 6.84 2.17
CA TYR A 424 -4.60 5.51 2.73
C TYR A 424 -3.61 5.15 3.80
N ASP A 425 -2.33 5.43 3.55
CA ASP A 425 -1.26 5.28 4.53
C ASP A 425 -0.10 6.25 4.23
N ASN A 426 0.95 6.24 5.05
CA ASN A 426 2.12 7.06 4.85
C ASN A 426 3.38 6.19 4.93
N GLN A 427 3.99 5.96 3.79
CA GLN A 427 5.21 5.16 3.67
C GLN A 427 6.38 6.00 3.12
N ASP A 428 6.11 6.93 2.20
CA ASP A 428 7.12 7.74 1.51
C ASP A 428 7.31 9.14 2.11
N GLY A 429 6.45 9.51 3.05
CA GLY A 429 6.32 10.88 3.50
C GLY A 429 5.51 11.74 2.53
N GLU A 430 4.99 12.84 3.04
CA GLU A 430 4.15 13.77 2.28
C GLU A 430 4.56 15.22 2.55
N ILE A 431 4.56 16.05 1.52
CA ILE A 431 4.92 17.46 1.60
C ILE A 431 3.78 18.34 1.11
N GLU A 432 3.61 19.49 1.74
CA GLU A 432 2.76 20.59 1.26
C GLU A 432 3.43 21.94 1.52
N THR A 433 2.95 22.97 0.84
CA THR A 433 3.26 24.38 1.15
C THR A 433 2.03 25.06 1.77
N GLU A 434 2.11 26.35 2.03
CA GLU A 434 0.93 27.12 2.49
C GLU A 434 -0.12 27.31 1.38
N THR A 435 0.22 26.98 0.12
CA THR A 435 -0.63 27.22 -1.04
C THR A 435 -1.03 25.96 -1.84
N ARG A 436 -0.28 24.85 -1.71
CA ARG A 436 -0.51 23.60 -2.45
C ARG A 436 0.05 22.36 -1.75
N GLY A 437 -0.54 21.20 -1.99
CA GLY A 437 0.09 19.90 -1.77
C GLY A 437 1.13 19.61 -2.88
N LEU A 438 2.17 18.86 -2.56
CA LEU A 438 3.14 18.34 -3.53
C LEU A 438 2.74 16.91 -3.94
N ASP A 439 2.90 16.60 -5.23
CA ASP A 439 2.80 15.22 -5.72
C ASP A 439 4.11 14.47 -5.38
N ASN A 440 4.09 13.13 -5.26
CA ASN A 440 5.30 12.37 -5.00
C ASN A 440 6.32 12.43 -6.15
N THR A 441 5.94 12.94 -7.30
CA THR A 441 6.86 13.26 -8.39
C THR A 441 7.66 14.55 -8.13
N ASP A 442 7.26 15.37 -7.15
CA ASP A 442 7.91 16.63 -6.78
C ASP A 442 9.05 16.47 -5.76
N TYR A 443 9.19 15.29 -5.15
CA TYR A 443 10.24 15.00 -4.17
C TYR A 443 10.77 13.58 -4.30
N ASP A 444 11.90 13.32 -3.67
CA ASP A 444 12.52 12.00 -3.56
C ASP A 444 12.53 11.57 -2.10
N THR A 445 12.22 10.32 -1.83
CA THR A 445 12.31 9.69 -0.51
C THR A 445 13.46 8.69 -0.48
N VAL A 446 14.28 8.77 0.56
CA VAL A 446 15.40 7.86 0.80
C VAL A 446 15.31 7.32 2.22
N ASN A 447 15.16 6.03 2.35
CA ASN A 447 15.22 5.33 3.62
C ASN A 447 16.52 4.51 3.67
N THR A 448 17.26 4.61 4.77
CA THR A 448 18.56 3.95 4.93
C THR A 448 18.60 3.20 6.26
N THR A 449 18.85 1.91 6.21
CA THR A 449 19.15 1.11 7.40
C THR A 449 20.57 1.42 7.86
N LEU A 450 20.71 2.15 8.97
CA LEU A 450 22.00 2.53 9.55
C LEU A 450 22.62 1.38 10.35
N ALA A 451 21.78 0.62 11.04
CA ALA A 451 22.21 -0.56 11.79
C ALA A 451 21.03 -1.52 11.99
N TYR A 452 21.32 -2.80 12.06
CA TYR A 452 20.40 -3.79 12.57
C TYR A 452 21.14 -4.82 13.42
N GLN A 453 20.48 -5.33 14.45
CA GLN A 453 21.04 -6.32 15.36
C GLN A 453 19.96 -7.30 15.81
N LYS A 454 20.26 -8.59 15.68
CA LYS A 454 19.47 -9.60 16.34
C LYS A 454 19.71 -9.54 17.85
N LEU A 455 18.63 -9.48 18.61
CA LEU A 455 18.69 -9.56 20.07
C LEU A 455 18.68 -11.03 20.51
N LYS A 456 19.28 -11.28 21.67
CA LYS A 456 19.35 -12.64 22.25
C LYS A 456 18.04 -13.02 22.91
#